data_5972244269a779cb71b6e655f2eb4a39
#
_entry.id   5972244269a779cb71b6e655f2eb4a39
#
_cell.length_a   1.000
_cell.length_b   1.000
_cell.length_c   1.000
_cell.angle_alpha   90.00
_cell.angle_beta   90.00
_cell.angle_gamma   90.00
#
_symmetry.space_group_name_H-M   'P 1'
#
loop_
_entity.id
_entity.type
_entity.pdbx_description
1 polymer ?
#
loop_
_entity_poly.entity_id
_entity_poly.type
_entity_poly.pdbx_seq_one_letter_code
_entity_poly.pdbx_strand_id
1 'polypeptide(L)'
;LKKSKRTFQEREAFKTAPVLMDYRRATVRNPEDNCEYYNRMLNRSLAKERKQPILAFDAVQEGISHEAGVKMEEAHFKGLPARLELSDEARVILIQNLNPDVGLMNGTQATVKHAIYLTGTHPNHDDPAQRMPACILLDVPKYTGPPFFSDPERRTWVPLFPRTVLDADNRSISRTQFPLVLGWALTPWKAQGMTLDKVIVKLGASVSEP
;
A
#
# COMPACT_ATOMS: atom_id res chain seq x y z
N LEU A 1 27.29 13.92 -17.82
CA LEU A 1 26.48 14.43 -16.70
C LEU A 1 27.21 14.17 -15.39
N LYS A 2 27.78 15.23 -14.77
CA LYS A 2 28.44 15.13 -13.46
C LYS A 2 27.40 14.68 -12.43
N LYS A 3 27.59 13.51 -11.82
CA LYS A 3 26.83 13.09 -10.62
C LYS A 3 27.07 14.13 -9.53
N SER A 4 26.08 15.00 -9.28
CA SER A 4 26.10 15.91 -8.14
C SER A 4 26.20 15.05 -6.86
N LYS A 5 27.27 15.23 -6.09
CA LYS A 5 27.40 14.64 -4.76
C LYS A 5 26.43 15.39 -3.85
N ARG A 6 25.22 14.84 -3.67
CA ARG A 6 24.27 15.36 -2.68
C ARG A 6 24.91 15.31 -1.29
N THR A 7 24.68 16.35 -0.53
CA THR A 7 25.12 16.41 0.88
C THR A 7 24.43 15.31 1.71
N PHE A 8 24.99 14.96 2.85
CA PHE A 8 24.38 13.98 3.78
C PHE A 8 22.94 14.40 4.18
N GLN A 9 22.75 15.69 4.47
CA GLN A 9 21.44 16.25 4.83
C GLN A 9 20.42 16.15 3.71
N GLU A 10 20.81 16.39 2.45
CA GLU A 10 19.93 16.21 1.30
C GLU A 10 19.52 14.74 1.11
N ARG A 11 20.43 13.79 1.38
CA ARG A 11 20.11 12.35 1.31
C ARG A 11 19.09 11.95 2.37
N GLU A 12 19.27 12.41 3.61
CA GLU A 12 18.33 12.15 4.71
C GLU A 12 16.94 12.75 4.41
N ALA A 13 16.89 13.98 3.88
CA ALA A 13 15.65 14.66 3.54
C ALA A 13 14.80 13.90 2.50
N PHE A 14 15.44 13.06 1.65
CA PHE A 14 14.73 12.27 0.64
C PHE A 14 14.50 10.80 1.03
N LYS A 15 15.01 10.34 2.17
CA LYS A 15 14.75 8.96 2.63
C LYS A 15 13.26 8.64 2.77
N THR A 16 12.47 9.64 3.07
CA THR A 16 11.02 9.51 3.27
C THR A 16 10.19 9.92 2.06
N ALA A 17 10.81 10.46 1.01
CA ALA A 17 10.10 10.91 -0.17
C ALA A 17 9.62 9.70 -1.00
N PRO A 18 8.36 9.68 -1.48
CA PRO A 18 7.92 8.67 -2.44
C PRO A 18 8.63 8.84 -3.79
N VAL A 19 8.78 7.72 -4.49
CA VAL A 19 9.35 7.70 -5.84
C VAL A 19 8.21 7.65 -6.85
N LEU A 20 8.15 8.63 -7.77
CA LEU A 20 7.26 8.57 -8.92
C LEU A 20 7.94 7.80 -10.05
N MET A 21 7.28 6.77 -10.54
CA MET A 21 7.78 5.87 -11.57
C MET A 21 6.74 5.69 -12.67
N ASP A 22 7.18 5.68 -13.92
CA ASP A 22 6.30 5.39 -15.05
C ASP A 22 6.00 3.88 -15.14
N TYR A 23 4.75 3.52 -14.90
CA TYR A 23 4.28 2.13 -14.90
C TYR A 23 4.41 1.44 -16.28
N ARG A 24 4.27 2.18 -17.37
CA ARG A 24 4.18 1.58 -18.72
C ARG A 24 5.48 0.99 -19.25
N ARG A 25 6.61 1.46 -18.77
CA ARG A 25 7.94 0.97 -19.19
C ARG A 25 8.45 -0.21 -18.37
N ALA A 26 7.88 -0.44 -17.23
CA ALA A 26 8.30 -1.46 -16.27
C ALA A 26 7.96 -2.89 -16.69
N THR A 27 7.01 -3.06 -17.59
CA THR A 27 6.49 -4.38 -17.96
C THR A 27 7.41 -5.21 -18.85
N VAL A 28 8.47 -4.62 -19.44
CA VAL A 28 9.16 -5.29 -20.54
C VAL A 28 10.67 -5.52 -20.35
N ARG A 29 11.40 -4.74 -19.59
CA ARG A 29 12.88 -4.88 -19.55
C ARG A 29 13.54 -4.85 -18.16
N ASN A 30 13.01 -4.14 -17.19
CA ASN A 30 13.61 -4.03 -15.85
C ASN A 30 12.53 -4.12 -14.78
N PRO A 31 12.45 -5.22 -14.02
CA PRO A 31 11.51 -5.33 -12.90
C PRO A 31 11.64 -4.18 -11.90
N GLU A 32 12.86 -3.65 -11.72
CA GLU A 32 13.17 -2.54 -10.81
C GLU A 32 12.49 -1.21 -11.18
N ASP A 33 12.02 -1.07 -12.41
CA ASP A 33 11.29 0.10 -12.87
C ASP A 33 9.78 -0.04 -12.63
N ASN A 34 9.33 -1.20 -12.17
CA ASN A 34 7.95 -1.47 -11.79
C ASN A 34 7.68 -0.99 -10.37
N CYS A 35 6.66 -0.14 -10.23
CA CYS A 35 6.24 0.44 -8.96
C CYS A 35 5.93 -0.62 -7.90
N GLU A 36 5.25 -1.69 -8.29
CA GLU A 36 4.88 -2.79 -7.40
C GLU A 36 6.11 -3.60 -6.96
N TYR A 37 6.98 -3.95 -7.90
CA TYR A 37 8.24 -4.63 -7.59
C TYR A 37 9.12 -3.80 -6.64
N TYR A 38 9.27 -2.51 -6.91
CA TYR A 38 10.04 -1.59 -6.07
C TYR A 38 9.46 -1.50 -4.65
N ASN A 39 8.15 -1.38 -4.53
CA ASN A 39 7.46 -1.36 -3.25
C ASN A 39 7.66 -2.67 -2.46
N ARG A 40 7.52 -3.82 -3.11
CA ARG A 40 7.74 -5.13 -2.47
C ARG A 40 9.20 -5.31 -2.04
N MET A 41 10.14 -4.89 -2.87
CA MET A 41 11.58 -4.95 -2.55
C MET A 41 11.89 -4.13 -1.30
N LEU A 42 11.37 -2.91 -1.20
CA LEU A 42 11.60 -2.05 -0.03
C LEU A 42 10.90 -2.59 1.22
N ASN A 43 9.69 -3.13 1.10
CA ASN A 43 9.00 -3.77 2.22
C ASN A 43 9.80 -4.97 2.76
N ARG A 44 10.33 -5.80 1.87
CA ARG A 44 11.18 -6.95 2.24
C ARG A 44 12.51 -6.53 2.87
N SER A 45 13.11 -5.46 2.35
CA SER A 45 14.34 -4.89 2.92
C SER A 45 14.11 -4.35 4.33
N LEU A 46 13.02 -3.63 4.55
CA LEU A 46 12.62 -3.12 5.86
C LEU A 46 12.37 -4.26 6.86
N ALA A 47 11.61 -5.27 6.46
CA ALA A 47 11.33 -6.43 7.29
C ALA A 47 12.61 -7.18 7.69
N LYS A 48 13.54 -7.36 6.74
CA LYS A 48 14.86 -7.97 7.00
C LYS A 48 15.71 -7.16 7.97
N GLU A 49 15.80 -5.85 7.76
CA GLU A 49 16.56 -4.93 8.62
C GLU A 49 16.04 -4.96 10.06
N ARG A 50 14.71 -4.97 10.21
CA ARG A 50 14.05 -5.00 11.52
C ARG A 50 13.85 -6.39 12.10
N LYS A 51 14.24 -7.44 11.37
CA LYS A 51 14.04 -8.85 11.77
C LYS A 51 12.57 -9.17 12.08
N GLN A 52 11.66 -8.61 11.29
CA GLN A 52 10.22 -8.77 11.45
C GLN A 52 9.64 -9.64 10.33
N PRO A 53 8.54 -10.37 10.58
CA PRO A 53 7.87 -11.12 9.55
C PRO A 53 7.16 -10.20 8.55
N ILE A 54 6.97 -10.70 7.34
CA ILE A 54 6.06 -10.11 6.36
C ILE A 54 4.73 -10.85 6.48
N LEU A 55 3.69 -10.10 6.76
CA LEU A 55 2.32 -10.60 6.73
C LEU A 55 1.84 -10.59 5.28
N ALA A 56 1.49 -11.76 4.77
CA ALA A 56 0.97 -11.93 3.42
C ALA A 56 -0.40 -12.59 3.49
N PHE A 57 -1.39 -11.93 2.93
CA PHE A 57 -2.76 -12.45 2.89
C PHE A 57 -3.45 -12.05 1.59
N ASP A 58 -4.29 -12.95 1.10
CA ASP A 58 -5.07 -12.75 -0.09
C ASP A 58 -6.42 -12.13 0.26
N ALA A 59 -7.03 -11.48 -0.73
CA ALA A 59 -8.40 -10.99 -0.60
C ALA A 59 -9.37 -12.16 -0.47
N VAL A 60 -10.40 -12.01 0.33
CA VAL A 60 -11.54 -12.93 0.35
C VAL A 60 -12.41 -12.61 -0.85
N GLN A 61 -12.70 -13.63 -1.65
CA GLN A 61 -13.56 -13.54 -2.84
C GLN A 61 -14.86 -14.29 -2.58
N GLU A 62 -15.98 -13.72 -3.02
CA GLU A 62 -17.30 -14.37 -2.99
C GLU A 62 -17.89 -14.38 -4.39
N GLY A 63 -18.71 -15.39 -4.71
CA GLY A 63 -19.32 -15.54 -6.03
C GLY A 63 -18.39 -16.03 -7.13
N ILE A 64 -17.13 -16.32 -6.82
CA ILE A 64 -16.12 -16.81 -7.76
C ILE A 64 -15.06 -17.63 -6.99
N SER A 65 -14.36 -18.54 -7.68
CA SER A 65 -13.25 -19.26 -7.06
C SER A 65 -12.08 -18.33 -6.73
N HIS A 66 -11.32 -18.66 -5.68
CA HIS A 66 -10.16 -17.87 -5.26
C HIS A 66 -9.16 -17.65 -6.42
N GLU A 67 -8.84 -18.72 -7.16
CA GLU A 67 -7.91 -18.66 -8.30
C GLU A 67 -8.37 -17.71 -9.41
N ALA A 68 -9.66 -17.74 -9.75
CA ALA A 68 -10.21 -16.85 -10.77
C ALA A 68 -10.27 -15.41 -10.25
N GLY A 69 -10.68 -15.23 -8.99
CA GLY A 69 -10.75 -13.92 -8.36
C GLY A 69 -9.39 -13.20 -8.29
N VAL A 70 -8.31 -13.91 -7.96
CA VAL A 70 -6.95 -13.33 -7.91
C VAL A 70 -6.49 -12.82 -9.27
N LYS A 71 -6.96 -13.44 -10.37
CA LYS A 71 -6.63 -13.02 -11.75
C LYS A 71 -7.44 -11.82 -12.24
N MET A 72 -8.55 -11.47 -11.57
CA MET A 72 -9.34 -10.30 -11.92
C MET A 72 -8.61 -9.01 -11.59
N GLU A 73 -8.68 -8.04 -12.51
CA GLU A 73 -8.06 -6.75 -12.33
C GLU A 73 -8.60 -5.99 -11.11
N GLU A 74 -7.73 -5.28 -10.43
CA GLU A 74 -8.09 -4.47 -9.25
C GLU A 74 -9.11 -3.37 -9.58
N ALA A 75 -9.13 -2.90 -10.84
CA ALA A 75 -10.06 -1.88 -11.30
C ALA A 75 -11.53 -2.29 -11.12
N HIS A 76 -11.87 -3.56 -11.30
CA HIS A 76 -13.19 -4.12 -11.06
C HIS A 76 -13.66 -3.96 -9.62
N PHE A 77 -12.73 -3.87 -8.67
CA PHE A 77 -12.98 -3.78 -7.23
C PHE A 77 -12.51 -2.44 -6.63
N LYS A 78 -12.62 -1.34 -7.38
CA LYS A 78 -12.19 0.01 -6.95
C LYS A 78 -10.75 0.06 -6.45
N GLY A 79 -9.87 -0.71 -7.09
CA GLY A 79 -8.45 -0.76 -6.79
C GLY A 79 -8.06 -1.65 -5.62
N LEU A 80 -8.99 -2.43 -5.03
CA LEU A 80 -8.64 -3.37 -3.97
C LEU A 80 -7.69 -4.45 -4.49
N PRO A 81 -6.48 -4.59 -3.90
CA PRO A 81 -5.51 -5.58 -4.36
C PRO A 81 -5.97 -7.01 -4.07
N ALA A 82 -5.60 -7.93 -4.96
CA ALA A 82 -5.88 -9.35 -4.75
C ALA A 82 -5.03 -9.93 -3.61
N ARG A 83 -3.86 -9.37 -3.37
CA ARG A 83 -2.92 -9.81 -2.33
C ARG A 83 -2.21 -8.61 -1.71
N LEU A 84 -2.07 -8.61 -0.39
CA LEU A 84 -1.25 -7.66 0.35
C LEU A 84 -0.08 -8.37 1.03
N GLU A 85 1.09 -7.72 0.98
CA GLU A 85 2.28 -8.09 1.73
C GLU A 85 2.70 -6.86 2.55
N LEU A 86 2.59 -6.94 3.87
CA LEU A 86 2.88 -5.83 4.78
C LEU A 86 3.85 -6.27 5.88
N SER A 87 4.76 -5.39 6.26
CA SER A 87 5.54 -5.51 7.49
C SER A 87 5.17 -4.38 8.44
N ASP A 88 5.47 -4.53 9.72
CA ASP A 88 5.40 -3.41 10.65
C ASP A 88 6.31 -2.28 10.16
N GLU A 89 5.90 -1.05 10.34
CA GLU A 89 6.53 0.17 9.82
C GLU A 89 6.54 0.29 8.28
N ALA A 90 5.80 -0.58 7.56
CA ALA A 90 5.62 -0.42 6.12
C ALA A 90 4.87 0.88 5.81
N ARG A 91 5.33 1.60 4.79
CA ARG A 91 4.62 2.75 4.27
C ARG A 91 3.49 2.30 3.36
N VAL A 92 2.33 2.83 3.62
CA VAL A 92 1.12 2.52 2.86
C VAL A 92 0.38 3.79 2.47
N ILE A 93 -0.50 3.65 1.50
CA ILE A 93 -1.39 4.71 1.02
C ILE A 93 -2.80 4.17 0.99
N LEU A 94 -3.74 4.94 1.51
CA LEU A 94 -5.16 4.68 1.34
C LEU A 94 -5.55 4.87 -0.13
N ILE A 95 -6.33 3.94 -0.66
CA ILE A 95 -6.80 3.98 -2.06
C ILE A 95 -8.30 4.26 -2.19
N GLN A 96 -8.96 4.51 -1.07
CA GLN A 96 -10.39 4.85 -1.02
C GLN A 96 -10.65 5.97 -0.01
N ASN A 97 -11.71 6.75 -0.26
CA ASN A 97 -12.22 7.71 0.71
C ASN A 97 -12.98 6.96 1.81
N LEU A 98 -12.48 7.01 3.03
CA LEU A 98 -13.07 6.39 4.21
C LEU A 98 -13.82 7.43 5.05
N ASN A 99 -13.12 8.49 5.42
CA ASN A 99 -13.67 9.67 6.11
C ASN A 99 -12.79 10.90 5.79
N PRO A 100 -13.09 11.61 4.69
CA PRO A 100 -12.30 12.76 4.25
C PRO A 100 -12.21 13.89 5.29
N ASP A 101 -13.26 14.08 6.07
CA ASP A 101 -13.37 15.17 7.06
C ASP A 101 -12.29 15.08 8.16
N VAL A 102 -11.78 13.87 8.40
CA VAL A 102 -10.73 13.63 9.39
C VAL A 102 -9.40 13.19 8.76
N GLY A 103 -9.24 13.39 7.45
CA GLY A 103 -7.99 13.09 6.74
C GLY A 103 -7.84 11.64 6.26
N LEU A 104 -8.88 10.81 6.32
CA LEU A 104 -8.87 9.43 5.82
C LEU A 104 -9.45 9.37 4.39
N MET A 105 -8.65 9.78 3.42
CA MET A 105 -9.06 9.86 2.03
C MET A 105 -8.09 9.13 1.10
N ASN A 106 -8.50 8.92 -0.13
CA ASN A 106 -7.61 8.40 -1.18
C ASN A 106 -6.34 9.25 -1.29
N GLY A 107 -5.19 8.59 -1.31
CA GLY A 107 -3.89 9.26 -1.32
C GLY A 107 -3.31 9.56 0.07
N THR A 108 -4.05 9.35 1.16
CA THR A 108 -3.51 9.54 2.52
C THR A 108 -2.39 8.54 2.79
N GLN A 109 -1.23 9.07 3.16
CA GLN A 109 -0.06 8.29 3.56
C GLN A 109 -0.16 7.88 5.02
N ALA A 110 0.24 6.65 5.31
CA ALA A 110 0.24 6.08 6.65
C ALA A 110 1.40 5.10 6.83
N THR A 111 1.65 4.72 8.07
CA THR A 111 2.61 3.68 8.45
C THR A 111 1.88 2.56 9.16
N VAL A 112 2.13 1.31 8.75
CA VAL A 112 1.60 0.12 9.43
C VAL A 112 2.24 0.00 10.81
N LYS A 113 1.43 -0.15 11.86
CA LYS A 113 1.93 -0.39 13.21
C LYS A 113 1.74 -1.85 13.63
N HIS A 114 0.55 -2.38 13.50
CA HIS A 114 0.24 -3.76 13.85
C HIS A 114 -0.92 -4.31 13.03
N ALA A 115 -0.92 -5.63 12.83
CA ALA A 115 -2.09 -6.36 12.36
C ALA A 115 -2.72 -7.11 13.55
N ILE A 116 -4.02 -6.94 13.74
CA ILE A 116 -4.77 -7.56 14.83
C ILE A 116 -5.59 -8.71 14.26
N TYR A 117 -5.42 -9.89 14.86
CA TYR A 117 -6.14 -11.10 14.51
C TYR A 117 -7.16 -11.45 15.59
N LEU A 118 -8.31 -11.96 15.19
CA LEU A 118 -9.29 -12.52 16.11
C LEU A 118 -8.97 -13.98 16.44
N THR A 119 -9.58 -14.49 17.49
CA THR A 119 -9.48 -15.92 17.83
C THR A 119 -9.93 -16.78 16.65
N GLY A 120 -9.10 -17.74 16.26
CA GLY A 120 -9.36 -18.63 15.12
C GLY A 120 -8.81 -18.12 13.76
N THR A 121 -8.30 -16.88 13.72
CA THR A 121 -7.61 -16.35 12.52
C THR A 121 -6.14 -16.12 12.82
N HIS A 122 -5.25 -16.38 11.87
CA HIS A 122 -3.82 -16.06 11.96
C HIS A 122 -3.15 -16.14 10.58
N PRO A 123 -1.98 -15.50 10.37
CA PRO A 123 -1.37 -15.37 9.05
C PRO A 123 -0.98 -16.70 8.39
N ASN A 124 -0.80 -17.76 9.17
CA ASN A 124 -0.43 -19.09 8.68
C ASN A 124 -1.59 -20.10 8.78
N HIS A 125 -2.83 -19.64 8.83
CA HIS A 125 -3.99 -20.54 8.85
C HIS A 125 -4.08 -21.36 7.56
N ASP A 126 -4.52 -22.63 7.64
CA ASP A 126 -4.62 -23.52 6.47
C ASP A 126 -5.61 -22.95 5.44
N ASP A 127 -6.76 -22.48 5.91
CA ASP A 127 -7.74 -21.79 5.08
C ASP A 127 -7.27 -20.34 4.77
N PRO A 128 -7.04 -19.99 3.49
CA PRO A 128 -6.65 -18.65 3.09
C PRO A 128 -7.61 -17.54 3.55
N ALA A 129 -8.91 -17.83 3.65
CA ALA A 129 -9.91 -16.85 4.13
C ALA A 129 -9.71 -16.46 5.60
N GLN A 130 -9.06 -17.32 6.39
CA GLN A 130 -8.77 -17.09 7.81
C GLN A 130 -7.39 -16.41 8.05
N ARG A 131 -6.66 -16.07 6.97
CA ARG A 131 -5.36 -15.39 7.06
C ARG A 131 -5.46 -13.89 7.13
N MET A 132 -6.61 -13.33 6.80
CA MET A 132 -6.82 -11.88 6.82
C MET A 132 -6.95 -11.38 8.27
N PRO A 133 -6.20 -10.35 8.69
CA PRO A 133 -6.38 -9.74 10.00
C PRO A 133 -7.76 -9.07 10.11
N ALA A 134 -8.26 -8.97 11.33
CA ALA A 134 -9.52 -8.27 11.60
C ALA A 134 -9.38 -6.76 11.38
N CYS A 135 -8.24 -6.18 11.77
CA CYS A 135 -7.89 -4.80 11.45
C CYS A 135 -6.38 -4.61 11.38
N ILE A 136 -5.97 -3.54 10.71
CA ILE A 136 -4.60 -3.06 10.66
C ILE A 136 -4.55 -1.71 11.36
N LEU A 137 -3.69 -1.57 12.36
CA LEU A 137 -3.42 -0.29 13.01
C LEU A 137 -2.46 0.52 12.14
N LEU A 138 -2.88 1.70 11.75
CA LEU A 138 -2.12 2.64 10.95
C LEU A 138 -1.80 3.89 11.78
N ASP A 139 -0.57 4.35 11.71
CA ASP A 139 -0.22 5.71 12.10
C ASP A 139 -0.46 6.63 10.90
N VAL A 140 -1.40 7.54 11.03
CA VAL A 140 -1.84 8.49 9.99
C VAL A 140 -1.51 9.91 10.44
N PRO A 141 -0.35 10.49 10.07
CA PRO A 141 0.09 11.81 10.59
C PRO A 141 -0.89 12.95 10.33
N LYS A 142 -1.69 12.87 9.27
CA LYS A 142 -2.70 13.86 8.90
C LYS A 142 -4.09 13.59 9.49
N TYR A 143 -4.22 12.62 10.41
CA TYR A 143 -5.50 12.32 11.05
C TYR A 143 -5.89 13.41 12.06
N THR A 144 -7.07 13.99 11.89
CA THR A 144 -7.60 15.08 12.74
C THR A 144 -8.82 14.67 13.56
N GLY A 145 -9.28 13.42 13.42
CA GLY A 145 -10.45 12.94 14.13
C GLY A 145 -10.20 12.69 15.63
N PRO A 146 -11.21 12.21 16.37
CA PRO A 146 -11.07 11.82 17.77
C PRO A 146 -10.04 10.69 17.91
N PRO A 147 -9.20 10.68 18.97
CA PRO A 147 -8.23 9.62 19.18
C PRO A 147 -8.93 8.30 19.49
N PHE A 148 -8.43 7.20 18.93
CA PHE A 148 -8.86 5.84 19.24
C PHE A 148 -8.19 5.28 20.49
N PHE A 149 -7.06 5.87 20.90
CA PHE A 149 -6.27 5.45 22.05
C PHE A 149 -6.10 6.61 23.01
N SER A 150 -6.09 6.31 24.31
CA SER A 150 -5.85 7.29 25.38
C SER A 150 -4.40 7.73 25.47
N ASP A 151 -3.48 6.96 24.89
CA ASP A 151 -2.05 7.25 24.84
C ASP A 151 -1.78 8.40 23.86
N PRO A 152 -1.20 9.53 24.29
CA PRO A 152 -0.87 10.67 23.42
C PRO A 152 0.05 10.31 22.25
N GLU A 153 0.97 9.35 22.42
CA GLU A 153 1.87 8.90 21.36
C GLU A 153 1.15 8.15 20.23
N ARG A 154 -0.05 7.64 20.52
CA ARG A 154 -0.92 6.95 19.58
C ARG A 154 -2.11 7.81 19.11
N ARG A 155 -2.01 9.13 19.25
CA ARG A 155 -3.06 10.09 18.88
C ARG A 155 -3.50 9.94 17.42
N THR A 156 -2.58 9.61 16.54
CA THR A 156 -2.78 9.47 15.09
C THR A 156 -2.97 8.01 14.64
N TRP A 157 -3.02 7.07 15.60
CA TRP A 157 -3.24 5.68 15.27
C TRP A 157 -4.72 5.39 15.01
N VAL A 158 -4.98 4.82 13.84
CA VAL A 158 -6.33 4.56 13.35
C VAL A 158 -6.47 3.06 13.03
N PRO A 159 -7.49 2.37 13.56
CA PRO A 159 -7.80 1.01 13.14
C PRO A 159 -8.47 1.05 11.76
N LEU A 160 -7.85 0.40 10.80
CA LEU A 160 -8.40 0.20 9.47
C LEU A 160 -9.00 -1.21 9.37
N PHE A 161 -10.23 -1.29 8.88
CA PHE A 161 -10.92 -2.54 8.65
C PHE A 161 -10.95 -2.89 7.15
N PRO A 162 -11.04 -4.19 6.79
CA PRO A 162 -11.23 -4.59 5.41
C PRO A 162 -12.57 -4.08 4.87
N ARG A 163 -12.65 -3.89 3.57
CA ARG A 163 -13.86 -3.44 2.88
C ARG A 163 -14.25 -4.42 1.78
N THR A 164 -15.54 -4.68 1.68
CA THR A 164 -16.11 -5.47 0.60
C THR A 164 -16.54 -4.56 -0.53
N VAL A 165 -16.10 -4.86 -1.75
CA VAL A 165 -16.48 -4.16 -2.98
C VAL A 165 -17.02 -5.19 -3.95
N LEU A 166 -18.20 -4.90 -4.51
CA LEU A 166 -18.80 -5.69 -5.59
C LEU A 166 -18.07 -5.40 -6.90
N ASP A 167 -17.94 -6.41 -7.73
CA ASP A 167 -17.43 -6.28 -9.08
C ASP A 167 -18.26 -5.25 -9.87
N ALA A 168 -17.58 -4.45 -10.68
CA ALA A 168 -18.22 -3.39 -11.46
C ALA A 168 -19.17 -3.95 -12.52
N ASP A 169 -18.84 -5.10 -13.12
CA ASP A 169 -19.56 -5.72 -14.21
C ASP A 169 -20.52 -6.83 -13.74
N ASN A 170 -20.17 -7.53 -12.67
CA ASN A 170 -20.97 -8.63 -12.11
C ASN A 170 -21.13 -8.51 -10.61
N ARG A 171 -22.25 -7.95 -10.16
CA ARG A 171 -22.54 -7.70 -8.75
C ARG A 171 -22.74 -8.96 -7.89
N SER A 172 -22.76 -10.15 -8.48
CA SER A 172 -22.73 -11.41 -7.71
C SER A 172 -21.32 -11.77 -7.21
N ILE A 173 -20.30 -11.09 -7.70
CA ILE A 173 -18.90 -11.27 -7.30
C ILE A 173 -18.50 -10.14 -6.36
N SER A 174 -17.83 -10.46 -5.27
CA SER A 174 -17.27 -9.47 -4.37
C SER A 174 -15.83 -9.77 -3.99
N ARG A 175 -15.11 -8.73 -3.62
CA ARG A 175 -13.75 -8.80 -3.05
C ARG A 175 -13.72 -8.05 -1.73
N THR A 176 -13.24 -8.73 -0.68
CA THR A 176 -12.97 -8.12 0.61
C THR A 176 -11.48 -8.01 0.83
N GLN A 177 -10.99 -6.80 1.05
CA GLN A 177 -9.58 -6.50 1.29
C GLN A 177 -9.42 -5.14 1.96
N PHE A 178 -8.26 -4.89 2.53
CA PHE A 178 -7.91 -3.56 3.02
C PHE A 178 -7.68 -2.59 1.86
N PRO A 179 -8.25 -1.38 1.90
CA PRO A 179 -8.08 -0.36 0.86
C PRO A 179 -6.72 0.33 0.98
N LEU A 180 -5.64 -0.45 0.87
CA LEU A 180 -4.25 -0.04 1.03
C LEU A 180 -3.38 -0.54 -0.13
N VAL A 181 -2.34 0.23 -0.42
CA VAL A 181 -1.20 -0.21 -1.24
C VAL A 181 0.09 0.24 -0.57
N LEU A 182 1.20 -0.43 -0.85
CA LEU A 182 2.53 0.04 -0.43
C LEU A 182 2.84 1.40 -1.05
N GLY A 183 3.49 2.27 -0.30
CA GLY A 183 3.59 3.70 -0.59
C GLY A 183 5.00 4.28 -0.74
N TRP A 184 6.04 3.45 -0.99
CA TRP A 184 7.38 3.98 -1.31
C TRP A 184 7.50 4.47 -2.73
N ALA A 185 6.84 3.82 -3.67
CA ALA A 185 6.76 4.23 -5.06
C ALA A 185 5.31 4.35 -5.51
N LEU A 186 5.06 5.31 -6.38
CA LEU A 186 3.75 5.62 -6.92
C LEU A 186 3.83 5.81 -8.44
N THR A 187 2.78 5.42 -9.12
CA THR A 187 2.59 5.86 -10.50
C THR A 187 2.09 7.32 -10.51
N PRO A 188 2.36 8.09 -11.57
CA PRO A 188 1.83 9.45 -11.71
C PRO A 188 0.30 9.53 -11.55
N TRP A 189 -0.41 8.51 -12.01
CA TRP A 189 -1.87 8.41 -11.87
C TRP A 189 -2.32 8.32 -10.41
N LYS A 190 -1.63 7.50 -9.61
CA LYS A 190 -1.93 7.36 -8.17
C LYS A 190 -1.52 8.60 -7.38
N ALA A 191 -0.57 9.39 -7.89
CA ALA A 191 -0.14 10.65 -7.27
C ALA A 191 -1.00 11.85 -7.67
N GLN A 192 -1.91 11.69 -8.63
CA GLN A 192 -2.79 12.79 -9.07
C GLN A 192 -3.70 13.23 -7.92
N GLY A 193 -3.72 14.53 -7.65
CA GLY A 193 -4.47 15.12 -6.53
C GLY A 193 -3.81 14.99 -5.16
N MET A 194 -2.63 14.36 -5.05
CA MET A 194 -1.87 14.28 -3.80
C MET A 194 -0.98 15.51 -3.62
N THR A 195 -0.92 16.03 -2.39
CA THR A 195 0.10 17.01 -2.00
C THR A 195 1.28 16.28 -1.37
N LEU A 196 2.43 16.35 -2.02
CA LEU A 196 3.67 15.72 -1.57
C LEU A 196 4.70 16.80 -1.24
N ASP A 197 5.20 16.80 -0.01
CA ASP A 197 6.22 17.77 0.43
C ASP A 197 7.55 17.56 -0.32
N LYS A 198 7.86 16.31 -0.64
CA LYS A 198 9.05 15.90 -1.38
C LYS A 198 8.74 14.70 -2.25
N VAL A 199 9.35 14.64 -3.42
CA VAL A 199 9.19 13.54 -4.36
C VAL A 199 10.49 13.28 -5.11
N ILE A 200 10.78 12.02 -5.37
CA ILE A 200 11.85 11.60 -6.30
C ILE A 200 11.17 11.18 -7.60
N VAL A 201 11.47 11.84 -8.70
CA VAL A 201 10.95 11.46 -10.01
C VAL A 201 11.98 10.61 -10.72
N LYS A 202 11.64 9.33 -10.97
CA LYS A 202 12.46 8.46 -11.81
C LYS A 202 12.00 8.61 -13.26
N LEU A 203 12.70 9.43 -14.01
CA LEU A 203 12.49 9.57 -15.45
C LEU A 203 13.01 8.28 -16.13
N GLY A 204 12.17 7.65 -16.94
CA GLY A 204 12.61 6.55 -17.79
C GLY A 204 13.74 7.01 -18.73
N ALA A 205 14.61 6.10 -19.15
CA ALA A 205 15.59 6.42 -20.19
C ALA A 205 14.84 6.95 -21.41
N SER A 206 15.21 8.12 -21.88
CA SER A 206 14.71 8.66 -23.16
C SER A 206 14.99 7.61 -24.23
N VAL A 207 13.96 7.13 -24.92
CA VAL A 207 14.15 6.48 -26.19
C VAL A 207 14.66 7.59 -27.10
N SER A 208 15.96 7.60 -27.42
CA SER A 208 16.44 8.33 -28.59
C SER A 208 15.67 7.73 -29.75
N GLU A 209 14.75 8.48 -30.32
CA GLU A 209 14.20 8.15 -31.63
C GLU A 209 15.35 8.03 -32.63
N PRO A 210 15.27 7.07 -33.55
CA PRO A 210 16.28 6.88 -34.58
C PRO A 210 16.33 8.05 -35.55
#